data_d5c178e90b18002f6cb8b566ee816d74
#
_entry.id   d5c178e90b18002f6cb8b566ee816d74
#
_cell.length_a   1.000
_cell.length_b   1.000
_cell.length_c   1.000
_cell.angle_alpha   90.00
_cell.angle_beta   90.00
_cell.angle_gamma   90.00
#
_symmetry.space_group_name_H-M   'P 1'
#
loop_
_entity.id
_entity.type
_entity.pdbx_description
1 polymer ?
#
loop_
_entity_poly.entity_id
_entity_poly.type
_entity_poly.pdbx_seq_one_letter_code
_entity_poly.pdbx_strand_id
1 'polypeptide(L)'
;GKDFRLMVDANHAYTLNDALYVGRGLDELDIFWFEEPVAPEDYDGYRDLKQKINTNIAGGEAEFTKYGWNELIKGKCIDIAQPEVCGLGGITEYLKVSALAQANFIPVVNHVWGSAVSIATNLHLLTAQPDMPGGLFPSKTMLEFDTTEKNIFITDLPTESFSILEQVKENNGFASVSDNPGIGITPNHDFIKEFEVNE
;
A
#
# COMPACT_ATOMS: atom_id res chain seq x y z
N GLY A 1 -5.63 -2.67 -22.08
CA GLY A 1 -4.69 -2.31 -23.15
C GLY A 1 -3.27 -2.21 -22.59
N LYS A 2 -2.25 -1.97 -23.41
CA LYS A 2 -0.84 -1.95 -22.99
C LYS A 2 -0.49 -0.85 -21.97
N ASP A 3 -1.36 0.15 -21.83
CA ASP A 3 -1.18 1.25 -20.87
C ASP A 3 -1.79 0.97 -19.49
N PHE A 4 -2.39 -0.19 -19.28
CA PHE A 4 -2.95 -0.60 -18.00
C PHE A 4 -1.88 -1.34 -17.19
N ARG A 5 -1.58 -0.86 -16.00
CA ARG A 5 -0.65 -1.52 -15.08
C ARG A 5 -1.38 -2.64 -14.36
N LEU A 6 -0.97 -3.87 -14.58
CA LEU A 6 -1.47 -5.04 -13.87
C LEU A 6 -0.48 -5.40 -12.77
N MET A 7 -0.99 -5.65 -11.57
CA MET A 7 -0.24 -5.97 -10.37
C MET A 7 -0.73 -7.31 -9.83
N VAL A 8 0.14 -8.04 -9.16
CA VAL A 8 -0.19 -9.34 -8.57
C VAL A 8 0.30 -9.35 -7.14
N ASP A 9 -0.58 -9.72 -6.23
CA ASP A 9 -0.28 -9.96 -4.82
C ASP A 9 -0.33 -11.46 -4.53
N ALA A 10 0.73 -11.99 -3.94
CA ALA A 10 0.83 -13.38 -3.51
C ALA A 10 0.52 -13.56 -2.02
N ASN A 11 0.50 -12.51 -1.24
CA ASN A 11 0.22 -12.54 0.20
C ASN A 11 0.99 -13.66 0.91
N HIS A 12 2.31 -13.65 0.77
CA HIS A 12 3.29 -14.58 1.36
C HIS A 12 3.15 -16.06 0.94
N ALA A 13 2.47 -16.37 -0.16
CA ALA A 13 2.02 -17.74 -0.46
C ALA A 13 3.14 -18.69 -0.89
N TYR A 14 4.30 -18.19 -1.32
CA TYR A 14 5.28 -19.02 -2.01
C TYR A 14 6.57 -19.27 -1.21
N THR A 15 7.19 -20.42 -1.49
CA THR A 15 8.61 -20.60 -1.22
C THR A 15 9.43 -19.82 -2.27
N LEU A 16 10.71 -19.55 -2.00
CA LEU A 16 11.57 -18.88 -2.99
C LEU A 16 11.56 -19.58 -4.36
N ASN A 17 11.57 -20.93 -4.38
CA ASN A 17 11.56 -21.67 -5.65
C ASN A 17 10.25 -21.49 -6.42
N ASP A 18 9.12 -21.50 -5.73
CA ASP A 18 7.81 -21.28 -6.35
C ASP A 18 7.67 -19.83 -6.81
N ALA A 19 8.11 -18.88 -5.99
CA ALA A 19 8.13 -17.47 -6.33
C ALA A 19 9.00 -17.17 -7.57
N LEU A 20 10.14 -17.84 -7.72
CA LEU A 20 10.98 -17.75 -8.92
C LEU A 20 10.28 -18.33 -10.16
N TYR A 21 9.56 -19.43 -10.00
CA TYR A 21 8.79 -20.00 -11.11
C TYR A 21 7.67 -19.08 -11.56
N VAL A 22 6.88 -18.58 -10.62
CA VAL A 22 5.78 -17.64 -10.88
C VAL A 22 6.33 -16.31 -11.43
N GLY A 23 7.35 -15.73 -10.80
CA GLY A 23 7.93 -14.44 -11.18
C GLY A 23 8.46 -14.40 -12.62
N ARG A 24 9.05 -15.50 -13.11
CA ARG A 24 9.44 -15.60 -14.52
C ARG A 24 8.24 -15.59 -15.47
N GLY A 25 7.12 -16.19 -15.09
CA GLY A 25 5.88 -16.08 -15.85
C GLY A 25 5.31 -14.66 -15.84
N LEU A 26 5.44 -13.95 -14.73
CA LEU A 26 5.02 -12.56 -14.60
C LEU A 26 5.89 -11.61 -15.46
N ASP A 27 7.19 -11.90 -15.59
CA ASP A 27 8.09 -11.18 -16.50
C ASP A 27 7.62 -11.26 -17.96
N GLU A 28 7.14 -12.43 -18.42
CA GLU A 28 6.62 -12.62 -19.76
C GLU A 28 5.32 -11.84 -20.02
N LEU A 29 4.56 -11.56 -18.96
CA LEU A 29 3.28 -10.84 -19.00
C LEU A 29 3.42 -9.34 -18.78
N ASP A 30 4.63 -8.82 -18.57
CA ASP A 30 4.91 -7.39 -18.28
C ASP A 30 4.10 -6.88 -17.08
N ILE A 31 4.08 -7.66 -16.00
CA ILE A 31 3.40 -7.32 -14.73
C ILE A 31 4.17 -6.19 -14.05
N PHE A 32 3.45 -5.18 -13.54
CA PHE A 32 4.07 -3.98 -12.97
C PHE A 32 4.76 -4.26 -11.64
N TRP A 33 4.13 -5.05 -10.74
CA TRP A 33 4.79 -5.58 -9.54
C TRP A 33 4.26 -6.95 -9.14
N PHE A 34 5.11 -7.66 -8.40
CA PHE A 34 4.82 -8.90 -7.69
C PHE A 34 4.93 -8.61 -6.19
N GLU A 35 3.79 -8.55 -5.51
CA GLU A 35 3.68 -8.20 -4.11
C GLU A 35 3.81 -9.42 -3.23
N GLU A 36 4.55 -9.28 -2.13
CA GLU A 36 4.78 -10.27 -1.07
C GLU A 36 4.91 -11.71 -1.54
N PRO A 37 5.85 -12.00 -2.46
CA PRO A 37 5.99 -13.33 -3.05
C PRO A 37 6.39 -14.42 -2.06
N VAL A 38 7.15 -14.07 -1.01
CA VAL A 38 7.65 -14.99 0.02
C VAL A 38 7.32 -14.44 1.41
N ALA A 39 7.54 -15.25 2.45
CA ALA A 39 7.31 -14.81 3.83
C ALA A 39 8.02 -13.49 4.15
N PRO A 40 7.39 -12.55 4.89
CA PRO A 40 7.95 -11.22 5.13
C PRO A 40 9.29 -11.24 5.87
N GLU A 41 9.54 -12.28 6.66
CA GLU A 41 10.81 -12.46 7.38
C GLU A 41 11.94 -13.01 6.48
N ASP A 42 11.63 -13.52 5.28
CA ASP A 42 12.61 -14.10 4.35
C ASP A 42 13.30 -13.02 3.50
N TYR A 43 14.04 -12.12 4.14
CA TYR A 43 14.76 -11.05 3.45
C TYR A 43 15.79 -11.58 2.44
N ASP A 44 16.38 -12.76 2.68
CA ASP A 44 17.30 -13.40 1.74
C ASP A 44 16.55 -13.88 0.49
N GLY A 45 15.36 -14.44 0.68
CA GLY A 45 14.46 -14.82 -0.41
C GLY A 45 14.04 -13.65 -1.28
N TYR A 46 13.66 -12.54 -0.66
CA TYR A 46 13.36 -11.28 -1.37
C TYR A 46 14.53 -10.81 -2.22
N ARG A 47 15.75 -10.75 -1.64
CA ARG A 47 16.97 -10.34 -2.37
C ARG A 47 17.28 -11.23 -3.54
N ASP A 48 17.19 -12.55 -3.30
CA ASP A 48 17.46 -13.57 -4.31
C ASP A 48 16.46 -13.51 -5.47
N LEU A 49 15.18 -13.32 -5.17
CA LEU A 49 14.12 -13.18 -6.15
C LEU A 49 14.35 -11.95 -7.03
N LYS A 50 14.55 -10.80 -6.39
CA LYS A 50 14.79 -9.51 -7.05
C LYS A 50 15.99 -9.51 -8.02
N GLN A 51 16.98 -10.35 -7.79
CA GLN A 51 18.13 -10.50 -8.69
C GLN A 51 17.85 -11.41 -9.90
N LYS A 52 16.77 -12.17 -9.88
CA LYS A 52 16.50 -13.27 -10.83
C LYS A 52 15.27 -13.08 -11.70
N ILE A 53 14.45 -12.06 -11.39
CA ILE A 53 13.28 -11.64 -12.18
C ILE A 53 13.37 -10.15 -12.50
N ASN A 54 12.62 -9.70 -13.51
CA ASN A 54 12.57 -8.29 -13.92
C ASN A 54 11.34 -7.56 -13.35
N THR A 55 10.28 -8.29 -13.00
CA THR A 55 9.09 -7.75 -12.35
C THR A 55 9.47 -7.10 -11.02
N ASN A 56 9.03 -5.85 -10.79
CA ASN A 56 9.31 -5.16 -9.52
C ASN A 56 8.77 -5.96 -8.35
N ILE A 57 9.51 -6.01 -7.26
CA ILE A 57 9.05 -6.58 -6.01
C ILE A 57 8.47 -5.47 -5.13
N ALA A 58 7.21 -5.61 -4.75
CA ALA A 58 6.55 -4.75 -3.79
C ALA A 58 6.35 -5.48 -2.46
N GLY A 59 6.27 -4.74 -1.35
CA GLY A 59 5.99 -5.31 -0.04
C GLY A 59 6.34 -4.39 1.11
N GLY A 60 6.11 -4.90 2.32
CA GLY A 60 6.41 -4.22 3.56
C GLY A 60 5.20 -3.92 4.45
N GLU A 61 4.01 -4.38 4.12
CA GLU A 61 2.82 -4.20 4.95
C GLU A 61 2.97 -4.84 6.33
N ALA A 62 3.70 -5.95 6.41
CA ALA A 62 4.01 -6.68 7.63
C ALA A 62 5.19 -6.07 8.43
N GLU A 63 5.87 -5.03 7.93
CA GLU A 63 6.99 -4.40 8.60
C GLU A 63 6.56 -3.37 9.64
N PHE A 64 7.16 -3.47 10.83
CA PHE A 64 6.92 -2.56 11.93
C PHE A 64 8.08 -1.60 12.15
N THR A 65 7.75 -0.35 12.41
CA THR A 65 8.68 0.72 12.74
C THR A 65 9.77 0.97 11.70
N LYS A 66 10.42 2.12 11.79
CA LYS A 66 11.58 2.45 10.94
C LYS A 66 12.76 1.46 11.05
N TYR A 67 12.81 0.63 12.09
CA TYR A 67 13.92 -0.30 12.30
C TYR A 67 13.82 -1.50 11.36
N GLY A 68 12.66 -2.17 11.30
CA GLY A 68 12.42 -3.24 10.32
C GLY A 68 12.49 -2.72 8.89
N TRP A 69 11.87 -1.58 8.63
CA TRP A 69 11.95 -0.89 7.35
C TRP A 69 13.38 -0.56 6.91
N ASN A 70 14.26 -0.19 7.84
CA ASN A 70 15.67 0.05 7.52
C ASN A 70 16.39 -1.22 7.08
N GLU A 71 16.07 -2.38 7.68
CA GLU A 71 16.65 -3.67 7.26
C GLU A 71 16.12 -4.09 5.89
N LEU A 72 14.82 -3.95 5.63
CA LEU A 72 14.19 -4.26 4.34
C LEU A 72 14.80 -3.41 3.21
N ILE A 73 14.95 -2.11 3.43
CA ILE A 73 15.51 -1.17 2.45
C ILE A 73 17.01 -1.37 2.24
N LYS A 74 17.80 -1.45 3.32
CA LYS A 74 19.25 -1.70 3.23
C LYS A 74 19.56 -3.06 2.60
N GLY A 75 18.71 -4.05 2.89
CA GLY A 75 18.77 -5.37 2.30
C GLY A 75 18.49 -5.38 0.81
N LYS A 76 17.99 -4.28 0.24
CA LYS A 76 17.55 -4.19 -1.16
C LYS A 76 16.51 -5.24 -1.52
N CYS A 77 15.59 -5.50 -0.58
CA CYS A 77 14.60 -6.56 -0.70
C CYS A 77 13.46 -6.19 -1.65
N ILE A 78 13.13 -4.90 -1.76
CA ILE A 78 11.97 -4.40 -2.50
C ILE A 78 12.35 -3.32 -3.51
N ASP A 79 11.50 -3.12 -4.52
CA ASP A 79 11.54 -2.02 -5.50
C ASP A 79 10.49 -0.96 -5.17
N ILE A 80 9.39 -1.36 -4.53
CA ILE A 80 8.26 -0.51 -4.14
C ILE A 80 7.95 -0.77 -2.66
N ALA A 81 7.93 0.28 -1.87
CA ALA A 81 7.63 0.22 -0.44
C ALA A 81 6.13 0.37 -0.19
N GLN A 82 5.54 -0.58 0.55
CA GLN A 82 4.12 -0.60 0.87
C GLN A 82 3.87 -0.52 2.40
N PRO A 83 4.16 0.62 3.04
CA PRO A 83 3.95 0.77 4.47
C PRO A 83 2.46 0.82 4.83
N GLU A 84 2.06 0.05 5.84
CA GLU A 84 0.74 0.10 6.45
C GLU A 84 0.73 1.05 7.65
N VAL A 85 0.11 2.23 7.50
CA VAL A 85 0.13 3.26 8.55
C VAL A 85 -0.50 2.81 9.86
N CYS A 86 -1.50 1.95 9.80
CA CYS A 86 -2.19 1.45 10.99
C CYS A 86 -1.36 0.41 11.76
N GLY A 87 -0.47 -0.32 11.08
CA GLY A 87 0.38 -1.36 11.66
C GLY A 87 1.74 -0.84 12.11
N LEU A 88 2.42 -0.05 11.28
CA LEU A 88 3.84 0.30 11.49
C LEU A 88 4.13 1.26 12.66
N GLY A 89 3.12 1.87 13.27
CA GLY A 89 3.29 2.81 14.39
C GLY A 89 2.68 4.19 14.16
N GLY A 90 1.74 4.31 13.22
CA GLY A 90 0.95 5.51 12.94
C GLY A 90 1.70 6.55 12.09
N ILE A 91 1.06 7.71 11.93
CA ILE A 91 1.50 8.79 11.03
C ILE A 91 2.95 9.21 11.27
N THR A 92 3.33 9.39 12.54
CA THR A 92 4.69 9.87 12.88
C THR A 92 5.78 8.88 12.47
N GLU A 93 5.53 7.59 12.62
CA GLU A 93 6.50 6.57 12.20
C GLU A 93 6.48 6.38 10.68
N TYR A 94 5.30 6.46 10.07
CA TYR A 94 5.14 6.45 8.61
C TYR A 94 6.01 7.53 7.93
N LEU A 95 6.00 8.77 8.42
CA LEU A 95 6.80 9.85 7.84
C LEU A 95 8.31 9.56 7.88
N LYS A 96 8.79 8.84 8.91
CA LYS A 96 10.20 8.41 9.00
C LYS A 96 10.51 7.32 7.98
N VAL A 97 9.60 6.34 7.83
CA VAL A 97 9.73 5.26 6.85
C VAL A 97 9.70 5.83 5.44
N SER A 98 8.77 6.73 5.15
CA SER A 98 8.70 7.41 3.85
C SER A 98 9.99 8.19 3.54
N ALA A 99 10.51 8.96 4.49
CA ALA A 99 11.78 9.67 4.31
C ALA A 99 12.96 8.71 4.08
N LEU A 100 12.96 7.55 4.75
CA LEU A 100 13.98 6.52 4.55
C LEU A 100 13.89 5.91 3.15
N ALA A 101 12.68 5.58 2.66
CA ALA A 101 12.45 5.07 1.33
C ALA A 101 12.91 6.08 0.25
N GLN A 102 12.54 7.35 0.39
CA GLN A 102 12.95 8.43 -0.51
C GLN A 102 14.47 8.59 -0.56
N ALA A 103 15.15 8.56 0.59
CA ALA A 103 16.61 8.66 0.66
C ALA A 103 17.32 7.50 -0.06
N ASN A 104 16.61 6.39 -0.30
CA ASN A 104 17.10 5.23 -1.04
C ASN A 104 16.47 5.08 -2.43
N PHE A 105 15.76 6.11 -2.91
CA PHE A 105 15.11 6.14 -4.24
C PHE A 105 14.06 5.03 -4.44
N ILE A 106 13.41 4.61 -3.37
CA ILE A 106 12.34 3.61 -3.41
C ILE A 106 10.99 4.36 -3.39
N PRO A 107 10.13 4.19 -4.41
CA PRO A 107 8.80 4.76 -4.42
C PRO A 107 7.93 4.14 -3.31
N VAL A 108 7.03 4.96 -2.76
CA VAL A 108 6.09 4.55 -1.71
C VAL A 108 4.68 4.49 -2.29
N VAL A 109 4.06 3.34 -2.17
CA VAL A 109 2.65 3.09 -2.46
C VAL A 109 2.08 2.37 -1.24
N ASN A 110 1.21 3.02 -0.48
CA ASN A 110 0.77 2.46 0.79
C ASN A 110 -0.05 1.19 0.61
N HIS A 111 0.19 0.20 1.49
CA HIS A 111 -0.80 -0.84 1.75
C HIS A 111 -2.01 -0.22 2.44
N VAL A 112 -3.23 -0.53 1.97
CA VAL A 112 -4.47 0.00 2.52
C VAL A 112 -5.55 -1.07 2.56
N TRP A 113 -5.58 -1.86 3.61
CA TRP A 113 -6.63 -2.83 3.86
C TRP A 113 -7.30 -2.53 5.22
N GLY A 114 -8.34 -1.70 5.20
CA GLY A 114 -8.91 -1.25 6.46
C GLY A 114 -10.21 -0.47 6.33
N SER A 115 -10.53 0.29 7.36
CA SER A 115 -11.74 1.10 7.43
C SER A 115 -11.62 2.42 6.67
N ALA A 116 -12.72 3.18 6.60
CA ALA A 116 -12.73 4.55 6.09
C ALA A 116 -11.69 5.46 6.77
N VAL A 117 -11.38 5.21 8.05
CA VAL A 117 -10.33 5.94 8.79
C VAL A 117 -8.95 5.66 8.19
N SER A 118 -8.63 4.39 7.89
CA SER A 118 -7.39 4.02 7.23
C SER A 118 -7.29 4.67 5.86
N ILE A 119 -8.32 4.54 5.04
CA ILE A 119 -8.35 5.10 3.68
C ILE A 119 -8.17 6.63 3.70
N ALA A 120 -8.91 7.36 4.54
CA ALA A 120 -8.79 8.81 4.65
C ALA A 120 -7.40 9.23 5.11
N THR A 121 -6.82 8.52 6.09
CA THR A 121 -5.46 8.76 6.56
C THR A 121 -4.44 8.56 5.44
N ASN A 122 -4.54 7.45 4.71
CA ASN A 122 -3.65 7.13 3.61
C ASN A 122 -3.74 8.13 2.45
N LEU A 123 -4.94 8.64 2.13
CA LEU A 123 -5.09 9.71 1.14
C LEU A 123 -4.27 10.96 1.50
N HIS A 124 -4.33 11.40 2.76
CA HIS A 124 -3.52 12.53 3.23
C HIS A 124 -2.02 12.23 3.15
N LEU A 125 -1.61 11.05 3.58
CA LEU A 125 -0.20 10.66 3.58
C LEU A 125 0.36 10.55 2.15
N LEU A 126 -0.37 9.95 1.24
CA LEU A 126 0.03 9.83 -0.17
C LEU A 126 0.11 11.20 -0.86
N THR A 127 -0.84 12.11 -0.57
CA THR A 127 -0.84 13.46 -1.12
C THR A 127 0.34 14.29 -0.57
N ALA A 128 0.79 14.01 0.65
CA ALA A 128 1.94 14.67 1.27
C ALA A 128 3.30 14.11 0.80
N GLN A 129 3.33 13.02 0.02
CA GLN A 129 4.57 12.50 -0.54
C GLN A 129 5.17 13.48 -1.54
N PRO A 130 6.46 13.80 -1.43
CA PRO A 130 7.14 14.56 -2.47
C PRO A 130 7.29 13.72 -3.75
N ASP A 131 7.34 14.41 -4.87
CA ASP A 131 7.64 13.77 -6.15
C ASP A 131 9.00 13.05 -6.08
N MET A 132 9.02 11.80 -6.51
CA MET A 132 10.27 11.06 -6.61
C MET A 132 11.08 11.58 -7.80
N PRO A 133 12.37 11.91 -7.60
CA PRO A 133 13.21 12.38 -8.69
C PRO A 133 13.50 11.26 -9.68
N GLY A 134 13.32 11.56 -10.96
CA GLY A 134 13.96 10.84 -12.05
C GLY A 134 13.37 9.49 -12.43
N GLY A 135 12.40 9.50 -13.30
CA GLY A 135 11.99 8.34 -14.11
C GLY A 135 11.62 8.83 -15.50
N LEU A 136 11.70 7.94 -16.50
CA LEU A 136 11.17 8.23 -17.85
C LEU A 136 9.66 8.55 -17.79
N PHE A 137 8.98 8.01 -16.80
CA PHE A 137 7.57 8.26 -16.56
C PHE A 137 7.39 8.72 -15.11
N PRO A 138 6.72 9.84 -14.86
CA PRO A 138 6.40 10.27 -13.51
C PRO A 138 5.63 9.15 -12.78
N SER A 139 6.11 8.75 -11.61
CA SER A 139 5.37 7.85 -10.74
C SER A 139 4.17 8.62 -10.21
N LYS A 140 2.98 8.30 -10.70
CA LYS A 140 1.75 8.82 -10.07
C LYS A 140 1.53 8.09 -8.75
N THR A 141 1.23 8.85 -7.72
CA THR A 141 0.76 8.30 -6.45
C THR A 141 -0.47 7.43 -6.69
N MET A 142 -0.48 6.24 -6.13
CA MET A 142 -1.57 5.28 -6.22
C MET A 142 -2.09 4.98 -4.82
N LEU A 143 -3.42 4.82 -4.71
CA LEU A 143 -4.07 4.33 -3.50
C LEU A 143 -4.53 2.90 -3.77
N GLU A 144 -4.13 1.98 -2.91
CA GLU A 144 -4.76 0.67 -2.84
C GLU A 144 -6.19 0.82 -2.31
N PHE A 145 -7.13 0.14 -2.95
CA PHE A 145 -8.54 0.31 -2.64
C PHE A 145 -9.33 -0.98 -2.88
N ASP A 146 -10.01 -1.46 -1.82
CA ASP A 146 -10.94 -2.58 -1.89
C ASP A 146 -12.21 -2.19 -2.66
N THR A 147 -12.45 -2.86 -3.79
CA THR A 147 -13.64 -2.66 -4.61
C THR A 147 -14.76 -3.64 -4.30
N THR A 148 -14.64 -4.46 -3.26
CA THR A 148 -15.72 -5.37 -2.84
C THR A 148 -16.93 -4.60 -2.33
N GLU A 149 -18.12 -5.04 -2.72
CA GLU A 149 -19.35 -4.22 -2.68
C GLU A 149 -19.91 -3.92 -1.27
N LYS A 150 -19.36 -4.47 -0.18
CA LYS A 150 -19.97 -4.34 1.17
C LYS A 150 -18.95 -4.39 2.30
N ASN A 151 -18.00 -3.50 2.30
CA ASN A 151 -17.23 -3.30 3.52
C ASN A 151 -17.90 -2.21 4.37
N ILE A 152 -18.68 -2.62 5.36
CA ILE A 152 -19.45 -1.72 6.26
C ILE A 152 -18.53 -0.76 7.03
N PHE A 153 -17.28 -1.13 7.29
CA PHE A 153 -16.31 -0.24 7.93
C PHE A 153 -15.81 0.86 6.98
N ILE A 154 -16.05 0.73 5.69
CA ILE A 154 -15.79 1.78 4.70
C ILE A 154 -17.06 2.61 4.48
N THR A 155 -18.24 1.97 4.36
CA THR A 155 -19.48 2.64 3.96
C THR A 155 -20.25 3.26 5.12
N ASP A 156 -20.33 2.57 6.26
CA ASP A 156 -21.25 2.90 7.36
C ASP A 156 -20.54 3.53 8.57
N LEU A 157 -19.21 3.38 8.66
CA LEU A 157 -18.42 3.99 9.72
C LEU A 157 -18.38 5.53 9.66
N PRO A 158 -18.31 6.22 8.50
CA PRO A 158 -18.42 7.68 8.46
C PRO A 158 -19.86 8.15 8.63
N THR A 159 -20.07 9.30 9.32
CA THR A 159 -21.39 9.94 9.43
C THR A 159 -21.84 10.63 8.16
N GLU A 160 -20.91 11.02 7.32
CA GLU A 160 -21.15 11.65 6.01
C GLU A 160 -20.79 10.66 4.93
N SER A 161 -21.35 10.80 3.74
CA SER A 161 -21.04 9.93 2.62
C SER A 161 -19.56 10.09 2.19
N PHE A 162 -18.67 9.46 2.91
CA PHE A 162 -17.29 9.25 2.48
C PHE A 162 -17.30 8.11 1.46
N SER A 163 -17.76 8.41 0.27
CA SER A 163 -17.80 7.43 -0.81
C SER A 163 -16.60 7.61 -1.71
N ILE A 164 -15.52 6.96 -1.36
CA ILE A 164 -14.35 6.87 -2.25
C ILE A 164 -14.71 6.21 -3.58
N LEU A 165 -15.59 5.21 -3.56
CA LEU A 165 -16.09 4.54 -4.76
C LEU A 165 -16.80 5.50 -5.72
N GLU A 166 -17.62 6.41 -5.19
CA GLU A 166 -18.27 7.43 -6.00
C GLU A 166 -17.28 8.43 -6.55
N GLN A 167 -16.34 8.91 -5.72
CA GLN A 167 -15.28 9.81 -6.18
C GLN A 167 -14.46 9.18 -7.31
N VAL A 168 -14.03 7.93 -7.16
CA VAL A 168 -13.23 7.22 -8.16
C VAL A 168 -14.02 7.02 -9.46
N LYS A 169 -15.32 6.69 -9.38
CA LYS A 169 -16.21 6.56 -10.55
C LYS A 169 -16.42 7.88 -11.28
N GLU A 170 -16.66 8.96 -10.52
CA GLU A 170 -16.97 10.29 -11.08
C GLU A 170 -15.73 11.01 -11.60
N ASN A 171 -14.56 10.76 -11.01
CA ASN A 171 -13.29 11.44 -11.31
C ASN A 171 -12.31 10.59 -12.12
N ASN A 172 -12.79 9.70 -12.98
CA ASN A 172 -11.95 8.88 -13.87
C ASN A 172 -10.83 8.10 -13.16
N GLY A 173 -11.13 7.53 -11.99
CA GLY A 173 -10.19 6.75 -11.21
C GLY A 173 -9.36 7.56 -10.21
N PHE A 174 -9.69 8.81 -9.93
CA PHE A 174 -8.99 9.64 -8.95
C PHE A 174 -9.84 9.87 -7.71
N ALA A 175 -9.19 9.77 -6.54
CA ALA A 175 -9.74 10.20 -5.26
C ALA A 175 -9.11 11.54 -4.84
N SER A 176 -9.85 12.34 -4.07
CA SER A 176 -9.40 13.62 -3.57
C SER A 176 -9.33 13.64 -2.06
N VAL A 177 -8.38 14.38 -1.52
CA VAL A 177 -8.28 14.64 -0.09
C VAL A 177 -9.33 15.66 0.31
N SER A 178 -9.97 15.48 1.47
CA SER A 178 -10.90 16.45 2.03
C SER A 178 -10.18 17.64 2.66
N ASP A 179 -10.73 18.85 2.50
CA ASP A 179 -10.28 20.07 3.20
C ASP A 179 -10.88 20.21 4.62
N ASN A 180 -11.70 19.26 5.05
CA ASN A 180 -12.28 19.26 6.38
C ASN A 180 -11.20 19.04 7.46
N PRO A 181 -11.40 19.53 8.71
CA PRO A 181 -10.45 19.33 9.81
C PRO A 181 -10.12 17.86 10.08
N GLY A 182 -8.91 17.61 10.55
CA GLY A 182 -8.42 16.26 10.86
C GLY A 182 -8.13 15.45 9.60
N ILE A 183 -8.61 14.23 9.55
CA ILE A 183 -8.51 13.34 8.38
C ILE A 183 -9.70 13.49 7.41
N GLY A 184 -10.57 14.49 7.65
CA GLY A 184 -11.67 14.84 6.77
C GLY A 184 -12.91 13.97 6.85
N ILE A 185 -12.99 13.04 7.82
CA ILE A 185 -14.17 12.23 8.10
C ILE A 185 -14.57 12.32 9.57
N THR A 186 -15.85 12.12 9.85
CA THR A 186 -16.39 12.04 11.21
C THR A 186 -16.90 10.63 11.45
N PRO A 187 -16.39 9.90 12.46
CA PRO A 187 -16.86 8.55 12.77
C PRO A 187 -18.31 8.55 13.26
N ASN A 188 -19.10 7.57 12.83
CA ASN A 188 -20.44 7.31 13.31
C ASN A 188 -20.38 6.57 14.66
N HIS A 189 -20.58 7.29 15.73
CA HIS A 189 -20.50 6.72 17.09
C HIS A 189 -21.61 5.69 17.38
N ASP A 190 -22.78 5.81 16.76
CA ASP A 190 -23.84 4.84 16.94
C ASP A 190 -23.51 3.52 16.24
N PHE A 191 -22.94 3.58 15.03
CA PHE A 191 -22.39 2.41 14.36
C PHE A 191 -21.27 1.75 15.17
N ILE A 192 -20.33 2.52 15.73
CA ILE A 192 -19.23 1.99 16.55
C ILE A 192 -19.76 1.22 17.77
N LYS A 193 -20.81 1.72 18.46
CA LYS A 193 -21.42 1.07 19.62
C LYS A 193 -21.99 -0.31 19.33
N GLU A 194 -22.43 -0.58 18.08
CA GLU A 194 -22.93 -1.90 17.70
C GLU A 194 -21.84 -2.99 17.79
N PHE A 195 -20.56 -2.58 17.73
CA PHE A 195 -19.40 -3.48 17.77
C PHE A 195 -18.62 -3.39 19.10
N GLU A 196 -19.11 -2.64 20.08
CA GLU A 196 -18.50 -2.61 21.42
C GLU A 196 -18.55 -3.99 22.06
N VAL A 197 -17.39 -4.50 22.45
CA VAL A 197 -17.29 -5.72 23.25
C VAL A 197 -17.40 -5.35 24.72
N ASN A 198 -18.50 -5.72 25.36
CA ASN A 198 -18.63 -5.58 26.80
C ASN A 198 -17.78 -6.66 27.47
N GLU A 199 -16.79 -6.25 28.28
CA GLU A 199 -16.00 -7.14 29.14
C GLU A 199 -16.83 -7.69 30.28
#